data_5f39b6d809344dd15f934aaa7dca28d3
#
_entry.id   5f39b6d809344dd15f934aaa7dca28d3
#
_cell.length_a   1.000
_cell.length_b   1.000
_cell.length_c   1.000
_cell.angle_alpha   90.00
_cell.angle_beta   90.00
_cell.angle_gamma   90.00
#
_symmetry.space_group_name_H-M   'P 1'
#
loop_
_entity.id
_entity.type
_entity.pdbx_description
1 polymer ?
#
loop_
_entity_poly.entity_id
_entity_poly.type
_entity_poly.pdbx_seq_one_letter_code
_entity_poly.pdbx_strand_id
1 'polypeptide(L)'
;MRSTLGTMLLAVCAFPTVIAAQNPVSNGIRALAQRQPKNIVDAAEEMPADKYGYKPTPAQMSFGKVVVHLILEGNYELCSAASGQKAPDPGKFEETDSKDKLVTGLKASFKFCETAFAQLQDAQLADSTPFFGGHKVTRGFAALVTVADWADHYSQMAIYLRLNGLLPPTAKKA
;
A
#
# COMPACT_ATOMS: atom_id res chain seq x y z
N MET A 1 -26.92 -77.06 -5.58
CA MET A 1 -26.57 -75.79 -6.24
C MET A 1 -26.47 -74.72 -5.16
N ARG A 2 -25.27 -74.33 -4.75
CA ARG A 2 -25.02 -73.24 -3.80
C ARG A 2 -24.55 -72.03 -4.56
N SER A 3 -25.37 -70.95 -4.58
CA SER A 3 -25.04 -69.67 -5.21
C SER A 3 -24.29 -68.82 -4.19
N THR A 4 -23.03 -68.50 -4.45
CA THR A 4 -22.23 -67.53 -3.67
C THR A 4 -22.41 -66.17 -4.26
N LEU A 5 -23.13 -65.25 -3.54
CA LEU A 5 -23.18 -63.80 -3.83
C LEU A 5 -21.83 -63.20 -3.41
N GLY A 6 -21.06 -62.78 -4.36
CA GLY A 6 -19.86 -61.97 -4.09
C GLY A 6 -20.23 -60.51 -3.83
N THR A 7 -19.96 -60.04 -2.62
CA THR A 7 -20.13 -58.65 -2.24
C THR A 7 -18.93 -57.81 -2.77
N MET A 8 -19.18 -56.98 -3.77
CA MET A 8 -18.17 -56.05 -4.34
C MET A 8 -18.10 -54.82 -3.46
N LEU A 9 -17.03 -54.66 -2.68
CA LEU A 9 -16.77 -53.47 -1.89
C LEU A 9 -16.26 -52.36 -2.81
N LEU A 10 -17.05 -51.31 -3.07
CA LEU A 10 -16.60 -50.12 -3.74
C LEU A 10 -15.79 -49.24 -2.75
N ALA A 11 -14.48 -49.20 -2.88
CA ALA A 11 -13.65 -48.28 -2.14
C ALA A 11 -13.80 -46.86 -2.74
N VAL A 12 -14.54 -46.00 -2.07
CA VAL A 12 -14.60 -44.57 -2.41
C VAL A 12 -13.31 -43.90 -1.95
N CYS A 13 -12.36 -43.66 -2.87
CA CYS A 13 -11.20 -42.82 -2.61
C CYS A 13 -11.66 -41.39 -2.51
N ALA A 14 -11.82 -40.84 -1.31
CA ALA A 14 -11.98 -39.41 -1.07
C ALA A 14 -10.65 -38.74 -1.27
N PHE A 15 -10.45 -38.12 -2.44
CA PHE A 15 -9.34 -37.21 -2.66
C PHE A 15 -9.62 -35.93 -1.85
N PRO A 16 -8.69 -35.49 -0.97
CA PRO A 16 -8.84 -34.19 -0.32
C PRO A 16 -8.78 -33.11 -1.40
N THR A 17 -9.90 -32.49 -1.70
CA THR A 17 -9.92 -31.24 -2.47
C THR A 17 -9.23 -30.19 -1.63
N VAL A 18 -7.98 -29.84 -1.98
CA VAL A 18 -7.31 -28.67 -1.43
C VAL A 18 -8.07 -27.46 -1.98
N ILE A 19 -9.03 -26.96 -1.19
CA ILE A 19 -9.69 -25.69 -1.47
C ILE A 19 -8.59 -24.65 -1.29
N ALA A 20 -8.06 -24.13 -2.40
CA ALA A 20 -7.13 -23.01 -2.36
C ALA A 20 -7.79 -21.89 -1.54
N ALA A 21 -7.11 -21.41 -0.50
CA ALA A 21 -7.64 -20.35 0.35
C ALA A 21 -7.99 -19.15 -0.54
N GLN A 22 -9.28 -18.82 -0.61
CA GLN A 22 -9.71 -17.62 -1.30
C GLN A 22 -9.34 -16.42 -0.41
N ASN A 23 -8.71 -15.38 -1.01
CA ASN A 23 -8.30 -14.16 -0.32
C ASN A 23 -9.08 -12.94 -0.87
N PRO A 24 -10.42 -12.91 -0.80
CA PRO A 24 -11.20 -11.86 -1.45
C PRO A 24 -10.92 -10.48 -0.89
N VAL A 25 -10.69 -10.35 0.43
CA VAL A 25 -10.39 -9.06 1.08
C VAL A 25 -9.00 -8.60 0.72
N SER A 26 -7.98 -9.45 0.89
CA SER A 26 -6.60 -9.14 0.53
C SER A 26 -6.45 -8.86 -0.97
N ASN A 27 -7.20 -9.55 -1.84
CA ASN A 27 -7.24 -9.28 -3.27
C ASN A 27 -7.81 -7.88 -3.55
N GLY A 28 -8.90 -7.49 -2.88
CA GLY A 28 -9.47 -6.15 -2.98
C GLY A 28 -8.51 -5.07 -2.51
N ILE A 29 -7.84 -5.27 -1.37
CA ILE A 29 -6.82 -4.35 -0.85
C ILE A 29 -5.66 -4.22 -1.84
N ARG A 30 -5.14 -5.33 -2.39
CA ARG A 30 -4.08 -5.29 -3.42
C ARG A 30 -4.51 -4.54 -4.66
N ALA A 31 -5.73 -4.72 -5.14
CA ALA A 31 -6.25 -3.99 -6.28
C ALA A 31 -6.31 -2.47 -6.03
N LEU A 32 -6.69 -2.05 -4.82
CA LEU A 32 -6.63 -0.64 -4.41
C LEU A 32 -5.18 -0.15 -4.30
N ALA A 33 -4.30 -0.95 -3.71
CA ALA A 33 -2.88 -0.63 -3.55
C ALA A 33 -2.14 -0.44 -4.88
N GLN A 34 -2.58 -1.07 -5.96
CA GLN A 34 -1.98 -0.90 -7.29
C GLN A 34 -2.34 0.43 -7.98
N ARG A 35 -3.38 1.13 -7.53
CA ARG A 35 -3.90 2.32 -8.22
C ARG A 35 -3.13 3.59 -7.93
N GLN A 36 -2.68 3.78 -6.69
CA GLN A 36 -2.17 5.06 -6.20
C GLN A 36 -0.66 5.28 -6.39
N PRO A 37 0.23 4.27 -6.26
CA PRO A 37 1.68 4.50 -6.29
C PRO A 37 2.14 5.26 -7.53
N LYS A 38 1.67 4.83 -8.70
CA LYS A 38 2.02 5.53 -9.96
C LYS A 38 1.54 6.98 -9.98
N ASN A 39 0.31 7.25 -9.54
CA ASN A 39 -0.24 8.60 -9.55
C ASN A 39 0.52 9.52 -8.57
N ILE A 40 0.90 9.00 -7.41
CA ILE A 40 1.67 9.74 -6.39
C ILE A 40 3.08 10.04 -6.88
N VAL A 41 3.76 9.04 -7.45
CA VAL A 41 5.11 9.22 -8.02
C VAL A 41 5.07 10.21 -9.19
N ASP A 42 4.13 10.05 -10.12
CA ASP A 42 3.97 10.98 -11.26
C ASP A 42 3.68 12.41 -10.75
N ALA A 43 2.88 12.58 -9.69
CA ALA A 43 2.60 13.88 -9.09
C ALA A 43 3.86 14.51 -8.47
N ALA A 44 4.68 13.71 -7.80
CA ALA A 44 5.96 14.16 -7.24
C ALA A 44 6.93 14.56 -8.35
N GLU A 45 6.97 13.82 -9.46
CA GLU A 45 7.79 14.13 -10.62
C GLU A 45 7.31 15.40 -11.36
N GLU A 46 6.00 15.63 -11.40
CA GLU A 46 5.40 16.79 -12.07
C GLU A 46 5.70 18.10 -11.36
N MET A 47 5.69 18.12 -10.03
CA MET A 47 5.93 19.34 -9.27
C MET A 47 7.37 19.85 -9.52
N PRO A 48 7.57 21.12 -9.96
CA PRO A 48 8.90 21.70 -10.12
C PRO A 48 9.68 21.70 -8.82
N ALA A 49 10.99 21.53 -8.89
CA ALA A 49 11.86 21.44 -7.71
C ALA A 49 11.77 22.69 -6.80
N ASP A 50 11.68 23.89 -7.40
CA ASP A 50 11.51 25.15 -6.67
C ASP A 50 10.15 25.30 -5.99
N LYS A 51 9.20 24.42 -6.27
CA LYS A 51 7.85 24.37 -5.68
C LYS A 51 7.67 23.30 -4.60
N TYR A 52 8.70 22.55 -4.25
CA TYR A 52 8.61 21.56 -3.17
C TYR A 52 8.35 22.19 -1.80
N GLY A 53 8.77 23.44 -1.58
CA GLY A 53 8.42 24.22 -0.39
C GLY A 53 7.01 24.83 -0.40
N TYR A 54 6.23 24.70 -1.48
CA TYR A 54 4.92 25.31 -1.60
C TYR A 54 3.93 24.79 -0.56
N LYS A 55 3.19 25.70 0.09
CA LYS A 55 2.09 25.43 1.02
C LYS A 55 0.87 26.27 0.59
N PRO A 56 -0.32 25.67 0.44
CA PRO A 56 -1.52 26.44 0.15
C PRO A 56 -1.87 27.46 1.26
N THR A 57 -1.62 27.06 2.52
CA THR A 57 -1.76 27.92 3.71
C THR A 57 -0.60 27.65 4.68
N PRO A 58 -0.26 28.57 5.59
CA PRO A 58 0.80 28.34 6.58
C PRO A 58 0.61 27.10 7.47
N ALA A 59 -0.65 26.71 7.71
CA ALA A 59 -0.97 25.55 8.55
C ALA A 59 -0.83 24.19 7.85
N GLN A 60 -0.75 24.17 6.52
CA GLN A 60 -0.64 22.92 5.76
C GLN A 60 0.81 22.48 5.61
N MET A 61 1.01 21.19 5.39
CA MET A 61 2.32 20.63 5.00
C MET A 61 2.79 21.25 3.69
N SER A 62 4.11 21.43 3.53
CA SER A 62 4.68 21.70 2.21
C SER A 62 4.53 20.48 1.30
N PHE A 63 4.63 20.69 -0.01
CA PHE A 63 4.62 19.57 -0.96
C PHE A 63 5.73 18.55 -0.65
N GLY A 64 6.94 19.01 -0.36
CA GLY A 64 8.05 18.15 0.05
C GLY A 64 7.77 17.41 1.36
N LYS A 65 7.11 18.05 2.34
CA LYS A 65 6.72 17.40 3.58
C LYS A 65 5.68 16.29 3.36
N VAL A 66 4.74 16.46 2.43
CA VAL A 66 3.81 15.38 2.03
C VAL A 66 4.58 14.19 1.44
N VAL A 67 5.58 14.45 0.60
CA VAL A 67 6.41 13.38 0.03
C VAL A 67 7.22 12.66 1.12
N VAL A 68 7.82 13.38 2.07
CA VAL A 68 8.53 12.78 3.22
C VAL A 68 7.61 11.94 4.07
N HIS A 69 6.40 12.44 4.38
CA HIS A 69 5.38 11.69 5.13
C HIS A 69 5.02 10.38 4.41
N LEU A 70 4.76 10.45 3.11
CA LEU A 70 4.46 9.24 2.32
C LEU A 70 5.61 8.22 2.34
N ILE A 71 6.88 8.66 2.31
CA ILE A 71 8.04 7.76 2.40
C ILE A 71 8.08 7.05 3.74
N LEU A 72 8.03 7.80 4.83
CA LEU A 72 8.31 7.31 6.16
C LEU A 72 7.09 6.63 6.78
N GLU A 73 6.06 7.44 7.06
CA GLU A 73 4.86 6.97 7.77
C GLU A 73 3.93 6.20 6.82
N GLY A 74 3.59 6.79 5.65
CA GLY A 74 2.64 6.23 4.69
C GLY A 74 3.10 4.92 4.06
N ASN A 75 4.39 4.75 3.80
CA ASN A 75 4.90 3.55 3.16
C ASN A 75 5.66 2.64 4.14
N TYR A 76 6.81 3.07 4.68
CA TYR A 76 7.62 2.15 5.47
C TYR A 76 6.91 1.69 6.75
N GLU A 77 6.28 2.59 7.51
CA GLU A 77 5.59 2.19 8.75
C GLU A 77 4.28 1.46 8.48
N LEU A 78 3.39 2.02 7.66
CA LEU A 78 2.08 1.42 7.40
C LEU A 78 2.18 0.10 6.65
N CYS A 79 3.05 -0.02 5.63
CA CYS A 79 3.21 -1.29 4.91
C CYS A 79 3.89 -2.35 5.78
N SER A 80 4.79 -1.96 6.71
CA SER A 80 5.33 -2.88 7.73
C SER A 80 4.22 -3.39 8.65
N ALA A 81 3.38 -2.49 9.15
CA ALA A 81 2.26 -2.86 10.02
C ALA A 81 1.26 -3.77 9.30
N ALA A 82 0.92 -3.48 8.04
CA ALA A 82 0.01 -4.28 7.25
C ALA A 82 0.53 -5.70 6.95
N SER A 83 1.82 -5.81 6.62
CA SER A 83 2.43 -7.08 6.20
C SER A 83 3.08 -7.88 7.32
N GLY A 84 3.40 -7.23 8.45
CA GLY A 84 4.25 -7.80 9.50
C GLY A 84 5.72 -7.91 9.09
N GLN A 85 6.12 -7.40 7.92
CA GLN A 85 7.51 -7.38 7.45
C GLN A 85 8.23 -6.17 8.02
N LYS A 86 9.48 -6.35 8.40
CA LYS A 86 10.33 -5.22 8.81
C LYS A 86 10.75 -4.41 7.59
N ALA A 87 10.46 -3.11 7.61
CA ALA A 87 10.97 -2.21 6.59
C ALA A 87 12.51 -2.14 6.63
N PRO A 88 13.16 -1.91 5.49
CA PRO A 88 14.56 -1.51 5.47
C PRO A 88 14.73 -0.18 6.22
N ASP A 89 15.95 0.14 6.63
CA ASP A 89 16.26 1.46 7.18
C ASP A 89 16.05 2.52 6.07
N PRO A 90 15.10 3.44 6.22
CA PRO A 90 14.84 4.45 5.20
C PRO A 90 15.95 5.49 5.07
N GLY A 91 16.84 5.58 6.06
CA GLY A 91 17.72 6.72 6.21
C GLY A 91 16.97 7.99 6.66
N LYS A 92 17.56 9.16 6.40
CA LYS A 92 16.97 10.45 6.78
C LYS A 92 16.40 11.16 5.55
N PHE A 93 15.17 11.61 5.67
CA PHE A 93 14.49 12.47 4.70
C PHE A 93 13.98 13.73 5.39
N GLU A 94 14.27 14.87 4.76
CA GLU A 94 13.83 16.20 5.20
C GLU A 94 13.02 16.87 4.08
N GLU A 95 12.04 17.71 4.42
CA GLU A 95 11.22 18.41 3.42
C GLU A 95 12.00 19.34 2.51
N THR A 96 13.22 19.70 2.92
CA THR A 96 14.17 20.55 2.19
C THR A 96 15.16 19.76 1.34
N ASP A 97 15.10 18.43 1.36
CA ASP A 97 15.93 17.61 0.47
C ASP A 97 15.61 17.88 -1.00
N SER A 98 16.56 17.59 -1.88
CA SER A 98 16.34 17.75 -3.31
C SER A 98 15.19 16.90 -3.81
N LYS A 99 14.47 17.41 -4.83
CA LYS A 99 13.41 16.66 -5.52
C LYS A 99 13.86 15.26 -5.90
N ASP A 100 15.05 15.13 -6.47
CA ASP A 100 15.57 13.82 -6.95
C ASP A 100 15.74 12.82 -5.79
N LYS A 101 16.25 13.30 -4.62
CA LYS A 101 16.37 12.46 -3.43
C LYS A 101 14.99 12.02 -2.93
N LEU A 102 14.03 12.95 -2.85
CA LEU A 102 12.67 12.66 -2.37
C LEU A 102 11.93 11.72 -3.32
N VAL A 103 11.98 11.94 -4.64
CA VAL A 103 11.35 11.05 -5.63
C VAL A 103 11.98 9.66 -5.63
N THR A 104 13.32 9.57 -5.50
CA THR A 104 14.01 8.29 -5.40
C THR A 104 13.58 7.52 -4.15
N GLY A 105 13.53 8.19 -2.99
CA GLY A 105 13.06 7.60 -1.74
C GLY A 105 11.60 7.13 -1.83
N LEU A 106 10.74 7.95 -2.44
CA LEU A 106 9.33 7.63 -2.65
C LEU A 106 9.15 6.35 -3.50
N LYS A 107 9.90 6.24 -4.62
CA LYS A 107 9.88 5.03 -5.45
C LYS A 107 10.35 3.80 -4.70
N ALA A 108 11.43 3.92 -3.92
CA ALA A 108 11.97 2.81 -3.12
C ALA A 108 10.97 2.35 -2.04
N SER A 109 10.32 3.30 -1.35
CA SER A 109 9.32 2.97 -0.33
C SER A 109 8.07 2.31 -0.92
N PHE A 110 7.59 2.74 -2.10
CA PHE A 110 6.51 2.04 -2.80
C PHE A 110 6.91 0.63 -3.25
N LYS A 111 8.16 0.42 -3.65
CA LYS A 111 8.64 -0.93 -4.00
C LYS A 111 8.59 -1.88 -2.81
N PHE A 112 8.92 -1.39 -1.60
CA PHE A 112 8.72 -2.15 -0.37
C PHE A 112 7.23 -2.50 -0.15
N CYS A 113 6.33 -1.53 -0.27
CA CYS A 113 4.89 -1.74 -0.13
C CYS A 113 4.34 -2.76 -1.13
N GLU A 114 4.77 -2.69 -2.39
CA GLU A 114 4.39 -3.66 -3.41
C GLU A 114 4.73 -5.09 -2.97
N THR A 115 5.95 -5.30 -2.45
CA THR A 115 6.39 -6.60 -1.94
C THR A 115 5.58 -7.04 -0.70
N ALA A 116 5.34 -6.11 0.22
CA ALA A 116 4.59 -6.33 1.45
C ALA A 116 3.14 -6.75 1.16
N PHE A 117 2.45 -6.03 0.29
CA PHE A 117 1.06 -6.32 -0.07
C PHE A 117 0.90 -7.58 -0.93
N ALA A 118 1.90 -7.93 -1.76
CA ALA A 118 1.87 -9.16 -2.55
C ALA A 118 1.70 -10.42 -1.69
N GLN A 119 2.18 -10.39 -0.45
CA GLN A 119 2.15 -11.51 0.49
C GLN A 119 0.96 -11.48 1.46
N LEU A 120 0.13 -10.44 1.43
CA LEU A 120 -1.02 -10.30 2.34
C LEU A 120 -2.06 -11.38 2.04
N GLN A 121 -2.56 -12.06 3.11
CA GLN A 121 -3.59 -13.10 3.02
C GLN A 121 -4.72 -12.81 4.02
N ASP A 122 -5.95 -13.20 3.69
CA ASP A 122 -7.12 -12.98 4.56
C ASP A 122 -6.96 -13.61 5.94
N ALA A 123 -6.31 -14.77 6.03
CA ALA A 123 -6.02 -15.45 7.30
C ALA A 123 -5.16 -14.62 8.26
N GLN A 124 -4.40 -13.64 7.75
CA GLN A 124 -3.52 -12.78 8.53
C GLN A 124 -4.14 -11.44 8.91
N LEU A 125 -5.30 -11.10 8.35
CA LEU A 125 -5.90 -9.76 8.53
C LEU A 125 -6.31 -9.49 9.98
N ALA A 126 -6.61 -10.53 10.77
CA ALA A 126 -6.95 -10.42 12.18
C ALA A 126 -5.73 -10.36 13.12
N ASP A 127 -4.52 -10.64 12.61
CA ASP A 127 -3.30 -10.61 13.43
C ASP A 127 -3.05 -9.22 13.98
N SER A 128 -2.61 -9.15 15.24
CA SER A 128 -2.25 -7.89 15.89
C SER A 128 -0.87 -7.43 15.45
N THR A 129 -0.74 -6.12 15.16
CA THR A 129 0.51 -5.49 14.75
C THR A 129 0.75 -4.18 15.52
N PRO A 130 2.01 -3.79 15.77
CA PRO A 130 2.32 -2.45 16.27
C PRO A 130 1.83 -1.35 15.32
N PHE A 131 1.44 -0.21 15.90
CA PHE A 131 0.93 0.94 15.19
C PHE A 131 1.41 2.23 15.85
N PHE A 132 1.12 3.38 15.25
CA PHE A 132 1.51 4.70 15.75
C PHE A 132 1.15 4.90 17.23
N GLY A 133 1.96 5.67 17.94
CA GLY A 133 1.71 6.01 19.35
C GLY A 133 1.78 4.82 20.32
N GLY A 134 2.42 3.70 19.94
CA GLY A 134 2.51 2.51 20.78
C GLY A 134 1.22 1.68 20.84
N HIS A 135 0.23 2.01 20.03
CA HIS A 135 -1.02 1.23 19.92
C HIS A 135 -0.79 -0.08 19.16
N LYS A 136 -1.77 -0.96 19.27
CA LYS A 136 -1.86 -2.17 18.45
C LYS A 136 -3.18 -2.15 17.67
N VAL A 137 -3.11 -2.55 16.42
CA VAL A 137 -4.27 -2.70 15.53
C VAL A 137 -4.22 -4.05 14.84
N THR A 138 -5.24 -4.39 14.07
CA THR A 138 -5.17 -5.56 13.19
C THR A 138 -4.40 -5.22 11.90
N ARG A 139 -3.73 -6.21 11.30
CA ARG A 139 -3.05 -6.04 10.01
C ARG A 139 -4.02 -5.59 8.92
N GLY A 140 -5.26 -6.07 8.95
CA GLY A 140 -6.31 -5.64 8.04
C GLY A 140 -6.63 -4.14 8.18
N PHE A 141 -6.72 -3.62 9.42
CA PHE A 141 -6.89 -2.19 9.66
C PHE A 141 -5.70 -1.40 9.11
N ALA A 142 -4.47 -1.82 9.42
CA ALA A 142 -3.27 -1.15 8.91
C ALA A 142 -3.24 -1.11 7.37
N ALA A 143 -3.61 -2.22 6.71
CA ALA A 143 -3.68 -2.29 5.25
C ALA A 143 -4.73 -1.34 4.64
N LEU A 144 -5.90 -1.22 5.28
CA LEU A 144 -6.94 -0.28 4.84
C LEU A 144 -6.51 1.17 5.06
N VAL A 145 -5.88 1.47 6.21
CA VAL A 145 -5.31 2.80 6.48
C VAL A 145 -4.28 3.16 5.43
N THR A 146 -3.39 2.24 5.04
CA THR A 146 -2.37 2.49 4.02
C THR A 146 -3.00 2.97 2.70
N VAL A 147 -3.98 2.24 2.18
CA VAL A 147 -4.61 2.61 0.89
C VAL A 147 -5.46 3.88 0.99
N ALA A 148 -6.03 4.16 2.16
CA ALA A 148 -6.77 5.41 2.42
C ALA A 148 -5.81 6.62 2.49
N ASP A 149 -4.68 6.48 3.20
CA ASP A 149 -3.61 7.48 3.31
C ASP A 149 -3.07 7.88 1.93
N TRP A 150 -2.79 6.89 1.08
CA TRP A 150 -2.36 7.17 -0.29
C TRP A 150 -3.40 7.93 -1.11
N ALA A 151 -4.67 7.61 -0.96
CA ALA A 151 -5.75 8.29 -1.67
C ALA A 151 -5.90 9.75 -1.19
N ASP A 152 -5.81 9.98 0.13
CA ASP A 152 -5.89 11.30 0.74
C ASP A 152 -4.71 12.17 0.28
N HIS A 153 -3.49 11.68 0.41
CA HIS A 153 -2.30 12.43 0.02
C HIS A 153 -2.17 12.63 -1.49
N TYR A 154 -2.62 11.68 -2.31
CA TYR A 154 -2.72 11.94 -3.74
C TYR A 154 -3.69 13.08 -4.06
N SER A 155 -4.84 13.13 -3.39
CA SER A 155 -5.81 14.24 -3.56
C SER A 155 -5.21 15.57 -3.13
N GLN A 156 -4.46 15.59 -2.03
CA GLN A 156 -3.74 16.76 -1.56
C GLN A 156 -2.68 17.21 -2.59
N MET A 157 -1.83 16.31 -3.08
CA MET A 157 -0.83 16.61 -4.11
C MET A 157 -1.47 17.11 -5.40
N ALA A 158 -2.59 16.54 -5.82
CA ALA A 158 -3.33 16.95 -7.01
C ALA A 158 -3.90 18.39 -6.89
N ILE A 159 -4.32 18.79 -5.68
CA ILE A 159 -4.72 20.17 -5.39
C ILE A 159 -3.51 21.10 -5.48
N TYR A 160 -2.37 20.73 -4.88
CA TYR A 160 -1.15 21.54 -4.91
C TYR A 160 -0.65 21.75 -6.33
N LEU A 161 -0.69 20.72 -7.18
CA LEU A 161 -0.35 20.87 -8.61
C LEU A 161 -1.26 21.89 -9.28
N ARG A 162 -2.59 21.79 -9.11
CA ARG A 162 -3.55 22.75 -9.72
C ARG A 162 -3.32 24.17 -9.25
N LEU A 163 -3.03 24.38 -7.97
CA LEU A 163 -2.72 25.72 -7.42
C LEU A 163 -1.42 26.30 -7.97
N ASN A 164 -0.55 25.47 -8.56
CA ASN A 164 0.66 25.88 -9.27
C ASN A 164 0.49 25.85 -10.81
N GLY A 165 -0.76 25.78 -11.32
CA GLY A 165 -1.03 25.81 -12.76
C GLY A 165 -0.73 24.51 -13.51
N LEU A 166 -0.56 23.39 -12.78
CA LEU A 166 -0.20 22.09 -13.36
C LEU A 166 -1.42 21.15 -13.33
N LEU A 167 -1.51 20.26 -14.33
CA LEU A 167 -2.51 19.20 -14.34
C LEU A 167 -2.01 17.97 -13.55
N PRO A 168 -2.80 17.45 -12.60
CA PRO A 168 -2.40 16.22 -11.92
C PRO A 168 -2.44 15.02 -12.88
N PRO A 169 -1.68 13.93 -12.59
CA PRO A 169 -1.56 12.77 -13.48
C PRO A 169 -2.89 12.18 -13.94
N THR A 170 -3.89 12.12 -13.05
CA THR A 170 -5.23 11.59 -13.40
C THR A 170 -6.03 12.49 -14.34
N ALA A 171 -5.73 13.78 -14.41
CA ALA A 171 -6.38 14.71 -15.33
C ALA A 171 -5.74 14.69 -16.74
N LYS A 172 -4.54 14.14 -16.88
CA LYS A 172 -3.84 13.99 -18.17
C LYS A 172 -4.27 12.74 -18.96
N LYS A 173 -5.00 11.84 -18.33
CA LYS A 173 -5.44 10.54 -18.90
C LYS A 173 -6.84 10.60 -19.54
N ALA A 174 -7.44 11.79 -19.59
CA ALA A 174 -8.74 12.00 -20.18
C ALA A 174 -8.65 12.20 -21.71
#